data_3a54b7efe871a44d6dbfc06ee065689c
#
_entry.id   3a54b7efe871a44d6dbfc06ee065689c
#
_cell.length_a   1.000
_cell.length_b   1.000
_cell.length_c   1.000
_cell.angle_alpha   90.00
_cell.angle_beta   90.00
_cell.angle_gamma   90.00
#
_symmetry.space_group_name_H-M   'P 1'
#
loop_
_entity.id
_entity.type
_entity.pdbx_description
1 polymer ?
#
loop_
_entity_poly.entity_id
_entity_poly.type
_entity_poly.pdbx_seq_one_letter_code
_entity_poly.pdbx_strand_id
1 'polypeptide(L)'
;MSLASLAKPKAGKVLGIDASTGSIAFCLFENGVPVRYGKFPLEGMDIYEKVADAGKKTKIASEFLKPDYVAIESAIMVKSADAGLKIAMIVGAALSVLLKPGVKTVSIAPIQWQAFIGNKNPTKADKLALEKEIPGKSVTWYKGEMRNRRKQKTMDFFNNTFGTEIEDNDVGDACGIAYYAYKNMTER
;
A
#
# COMPACT_ATOMS: atom_id res chain seq x y z
N MET A 1 -26.69 6.14 -37.83
CA MET A 1 -26.88 6.10 -36.38
C MET A 1 -25.54 6.03 -35.73
N SER A 2 -25.12 7.13 -35.13
CA SER A 2 -23.82 7.21 -34.40
C SER A 2 -23.94 6.38 -33.16
N LEU A 3 -23.07 5.37 -33.02
CA LEU A 3 -22.86 4.70 -31.75
C LEU A 3 -22.28 5.74 -30.80
N ALA A 4 -23.16 6.30 -29.95
CA ALA A 4 -22.78 7.20 -28.90
C ALA A 4 -21.61 6.59 -28.15
N SER A 5 -20.53 7.33 -28.01
CA SER A 5 -19.38 7.00 -27.20
C SER A 5 -19.88 6.46 -25.87
N LEU A 6 -19.66 5.17 -25.64
CA LEU A 6 -19.76 4.61 -24.30
C LEU A 6 -18.77 5.42 -23.47
N ALA A 7 -19.30 6.33 -22.68
CA ALA A 7 -18.49 7.11 -21.76
C ALA A 7 -17.69 6.12 -20.93
N LYS A 8 -16.35 6.21 -21.03
CA LYS A 8 -15.48 5.41 -20.14
C LYS A 8 -16.00 5.64 -18.72
N PRO A 9 -16.19 4.58 -17.94
CA PRO A 9 -16.62 4.76 -16.56
C PRO A 9 -15.66 5.75 -15.91
N LYS A 10 -16.23 6.79 -15.28
CA LYS A 10 -15.44 7.81 -14.60
C LYS A 10 -14.50 7.11 -13.64
N ALA A 11 -13.21 7.25 -13.86
CA ALA A 11 -12.22 6.57 -13.04
C ALA A 11 -12.47 6.96 -11.58
N GLY A 12 -12.86 5.98 -10.78
CA GLY A 12 -13.22 6.21 -9.38
C GLY A 12 -11.99 6.54 -8.53
N LYS A 13 -12.24 7.03 -7.33
CA LYS A 13 -11.20 7.28 -6.31
C LYS A 13 -10.79 5.96 -5.67
N VAL A 14 -9.55 5.60 -5.82
CA VAL A 14 -8.98 4.36 -5.24
C VAL A 14 -8.09 4.68 -4.06
N LEU A 15 -8.45 4.20 -2.90
CA LEU A 15 -7.66 4.31 -1.67
C LEU A 15 -6.87 3.02 -1.45
N GLY A 16 -5.55 3.10 -1.53
CA GLY A 16 -4.64 2.03 -1.12
C GLY A 16 -4.26 2.18 0.35
N ILE A 17 -4.23 1.07 1.06
CA ILE A 17 -3.89 1.01 2.49
C ILE A 17 -2.81 -0.03 2.71
N ASP A 18 -1.72 0.38 3.36
CA ASP A 18 -0.75 -0.48 4.02
C ASP A 18 -0.85 -0.29 5.53
N ALA A 19 -1.16 -1.35 6.26
CA ALA A 19 -1.41 -1.31 7.69
C ALA A 19 -0.44 -2.20 8.46
N SER A 20 0.01 -1.67 9.60
CA SER A 20 0.80 -2.39 10.59
C SER A 20 0.17 -2.25 11.99
N THR A 21 0.75 -2.90 12.98
CA THR A 21 0.33 -2.69 14.39
C THR A 21 0.74 -1.34 14.95
N GLY A 22 1.53 -0.56 14.23
CA GLY A 22 2.03 0.75 14.67
C GLY A 22 1.50 1.93 13.86
N SER A 23 0.98 1.69 12.67
CA SER A 23 0.55 2.78 11.78
C SER A 23 -0.36 2.28 10.66
N ILE A 24 -1.09 3.21 10.04
CA ILE A 24 -1.77 3.01 8.77
C ILE A 24 -1.23 4.03 7.78
N ALA A 25 -0.63 3.56 6.70
CA ALA A 25 -0.27 4.36 5.55
C ALA A 25 -1.38 4.27 4.49
N PHE A 26 -1.59 5.36 3.77
CA PHE A 26 -2.65 5.47 2.77
C PHE A 26 -2.20 6.27 1.55
N CYS A 27 -2.80 5.97 0.42
CA CYS A 27 -2.65 6.75 -0.80
C CYS A 27 -3.97 6.75 -1.58
N LEU A 28 -4.48 7.93 -1.91
CA LEU A 28 -5.66 8.12 -2.75
C LEU A 28 -5.25 8.45 -4.17
N PHE A 29 -5.60 7.57 -5.10
CA PHE A 29 -5.50 7.80 -6.54
C PHE A 29 -6.82 8.34 -7.09
N GLU A 30 -6.73 9.44 -7.84
CA GLU A 30 -7.84 10.03 -8.56
C GLU A 30 -7.32 10.52 -9.91
N ASN A 31 -8.06 10.27 -11.00
CA ASN A 31 -7.68 10.68 -12.36
C ASN A 31 -6.26 10.21 -12.80
N GLY A 32 -5.82 9.06 -12.31
CA GLY A 32 -4.53 8.46 -12.70
C GLY A 32 -3.31 8.95 -11.93
N VAL A 33 -3.48 9.81 -10.93
CA VAL A 33 -2.40 10.36 -10.12
C VAL A 33 -2.66 10.22 -8.61
N PRO A 34 -1.64 10.12 -7.77
CA PRO A 34 -1.79 10.18 -6.32
C PRO A 34 -2.10 11.61 -5.89
N VAL A 35 -3.31 11.83 -5.35
CA VAL A 35 -3.76 13.18 -4.96
C VAL A 35 -3.61 13.45 -3.47
N ARG A 36 -3.62 12.41 -2.65
CA ARG A 36 -3.38 12.48 -1.20
C ARG A 36 -2.70 11.20 -0.73
N TYR A 37 -1.66 11.35 0.05
CA TYR A 37 -0.93 10.23 0.64
C TYR A 37 -0.34 10.64 1.97
N GLY A 38 -0.09 9.67 2.82
CA GLY A 38 0.48 9.90 4.13
C GLY A 38 0.35 8.69 5.05
N LYS A 39 0.75 8.91 6.30
CA LYS A 39 0.71 7.89 7.33
C LYS A 39 0.28 8.52 8.65
N PHE A 40 -0.53 7.82 9.41
CA PHE A 40 -0.81 8.19 10.79
C PHE A 40 -0.38 7.05 11.74
N PRO A 41 0.32 7.38 12.82
CA PRO A 41 0.68 6.42 13.85
C PRO A 41 -0.56 5.98 14.61
N LEU A 42 -0.52 4.76 15.14
CA LEU A 42 -1.54 4.22 16.02
C LEU A 42 -1.07 4.32 17.48
N GLU A 43 -1.87 4.98 18.30
CA GLU A 43 -1.60 5.20 19.71
C GLU A 43 -2.36 4.19 20.54
N GLY A 44 -1.75 3.78 21.67
CA GLY A 44 -2.31 2.83 22.61
C GLY A 44 -1.24 1.95 23.24
N MET A 45 -1.49 1.52 24.47
CA MET A 45 -0.56 0.65 25.23
C MET A 45 -0.68 -0.81 24.79
N ASP A 46 -1.87 -1.21 24.33
CA ASP A 46 -2.14 -2.55 23.85
C ASP A 46 -2.78 -2.55 22.45
N ILE A 47 -3.05 -3.76 21.92
CA ILE A 47 -3.64 -3.90 20.58
C ILE A 47 -5.07 -3.39 20.52
N TYR A 48 -5.84 -3.51 21.57
CA TYR A 48 -7.25 -3.12 21.59
C TYR A 48 -7.40 -1.60 21.55
N GLU A 49 -6.56 -0.87 22.29
CA GLU A 49 -6.48 0.59 22.22
C GLU A 49 -6.06 1.06 20.83
N LYS A 50 -5.06 0.40 20.22
CA LYS A 50 -4.64 0.69 18.83
C LYS A 50 -5.72 0.41 17.80
N VAL A 51 -6.54 -0.63 17.99
CA VAL A 51 -7.70 -0.93 17.13
C VAL A 51 -8.74 0.20 17.25
N ALA A 52 -9.02 0.67 18.46
CA ALA A 52 -9.94 1.78 18.67
C ALA A 52 -9.42 3.08 18.02
N ASP A 53 -8.12 3.37 18.19
CA ASP A 53 -7.47 4.53 17.57
C ASP A 53 -7.45 4.43 16.04
N ALA A 54 -7.19 3.24 15.47
CA ALA A 54 -7.27 2.99 14.04
C ALA A 54 -8.66 3.33 13.48
N GLY A 55 -9.73 2.86 14.13
CA GLY A 55 -11.10 3.18 13.74
C GLY A 55 -11.38 4.68 13.80
N LYS A 56 -10.98 5.35 14.89
CA LYS A 56 -11.14 6.80 15.09
C LYS A 56 -10.41 7.61 14.02
N LYS A 57 -9.12 7.36 13.82
CA LYS A 57 -8.29 8.10 12.83
C LYS A 57 -8.75 7.84 11.40
N THR A 58 -9.12 6.60 11.08
CA THR A 58 -9.68 6.25 9.76
C THR A 58 -11.02 6.93 9.53
N LYS A 59 -11.87 7.08 10.55
CA LYS A 59 -13.14 7.81 10.42
C LYS A 59 -12.90 9.26 10.02
N ILE A 60 -11.98 9.94 10.70
CA ILE A 60 -11.60 11.31 10.36
C ILE A 60 -11.08 11.38 8.92
N ALA A 61 -10.14 10.49 8.55
CA ALA A 61 -9.59 10.45 7.19
C ALA A 61 -10.68 10.18 6.13
N SER A 62 -11.65 9.32 6.40
CA SER A 62 -12.72 8.96 5.47
C SER A 62 -13.62 10.13 5.06
N GLU A 63 -13.73 11.15 5.89
CA GLU A 63 -14.53 12.35 5.61
C GLU A 63 -13.91 13.18 4.46
N PHE A 64 -12.60 13.11 4.31
CA PHE A 64 -11.84 13.84 3.29
C PHE A 64 -11.49 12.99 2.08
N LEU A 65 -11.24 11.68 2.27
CA LEU A 65 -10.78 10.79 1.21
C LEU A 65 -11.93 10.33 0.30
N LYS A 66 -13.09 9.97 0.87
CA LYS A 66 -14.31 9.55 0.17
C LYS A 66 -14.02 8.61 -1.02
N PRO A 67 -13.39 7.45 -0.80
CA PRO A 67 -13.03 6.54 -1.87
C PRO A 67 -14.24 5.83 -2.46
N ASP A 68 -14.18 5.50 -3.75
CA ASP A 68 -15.12 4.59 -4.43
C ASP A 68 -14.63 3.13 -4.32
N TYR A 69 -13.30 2.95 -4.19
CA TYR A 69 -12.62 1.66 -4.05
C TYR A 69 -11.62 1.73 -2.90
N VAL A 70 -11.55 0.65 -2.12
CA VAL A 70 -10.52 0.46 -1.10
C VAL A 70 -9.69 -0.76 -1.46
N ALA A 71 -8.40 -0.58 -1.64
CA ALA A 71 -7.44 -1.64 -1.88
C ALA A 71 -6.56 -1.84 -0.64
N ILE A 72 -6.46 -3.07 -0.18
CA ILE A 72 -5.62 -3.44 0.95
C ILE A 72 -4.58 -4.47 0.53
N GLU A 73 -3.45 -4.49 1.22
CA GLU A 73 -2.51 -5.60 1.02
C GLU A 73 -3.10 -6.89 1.59
N SER A 74 -3.09 -7.98 0.79
CA SER A 74 -3.49 -9.28 1.30
C SER A 74 -2.46 -9.78 2.31
N ALA A 75 -2.94 -10.22 3.46
CA ALA A 75 -2.09 -10.87 4.46
C ALA A 75 -1.44 -12.13 3.86
N ILE A 76 -0.20 -12.00 3.41
CA ILE A 76 0.65 -13.16 3.11
C ILE A 76 1.24 -13.58 4.46
N MET A 77 1.38 -14.90 4.66
CA MET A 77 1.86 -15.51 5.89
C MET A 77 2.88 -14.64 6.62
N VAL A 78 2.41 -13.95 7.65
CA VAL A 78 3.28 -13.23 8.60
C VAL A 78 4.08 -14.23 9.41
N LYS A 79 5.25 -13.83 9.89
CA LYS A 79 6.18 -14.69 10.63
C LYS A 79 5.59 -15.30 11.90
N SER A 80 4.52 -14.73 12.44
CA SER A 80 3.78 -15.30 13.55
C SER A 80 2.26 -15.09 13.38
N ALA A 81 1.47 -16.07 13.80
CA ALA A 81 0.01 -15.99 13.76
C ALA A 81 -0.51 -14.82 14.61
N ASP A 82 0.11 -14.55 15.75
CA ASP A 82 -0.22 -13.42 16.64
C ASP A 82 -0.06 -12.06 15.94
N ALA A 83 1.06 -11.86 15.25
CA ALA A 83 1.28 -10.62 14.49
C ALA A 83 0.26 -10.46 13.37
N GLY A 84 -0.07 -11.55 12.66
CA GLY A 84 -1.10 -11.53 11.61
C GLY A 84 -2.48 -11.20 12.14
N LEU A 85 -2.85 -11.78 13.27
CA LEU A 85 -4.13 -11.48 13.92
C LEU A 85 -4.23 -10.01 14.33
N LYS A 86 -3.18 -9.45 14.94
CA LYS A 86 -3.14 -8.03 15.35
C LYS A 86 -3.28 -7.09 14.14
N ILE A 87 -2.58 -7.38 13.04
CA ILE A 87 -2.73 -6.60 11.79
C ILE A 87 -4.15 -6.73 11.24
N ALA A 88 -4.72 -7.93 11.24
CA ALA A 88 -6.09 -8.15 10.76
C ALA A 88 -7.13 -7.37 11.58
N MET A 89 -6.94 -7.24 12.91
CA MET A 89 -7.79 -6.42 13.77
C MET A 89 -7.72 -4.93 13.39
N ILE A 90 -6.51 -4.40 13.15
CA ILE A 90 -6.31 -3.00 12.71
C ILE A 90 -6.96 -2.77 11.34
N VAL A 91 -6.72 -3.66 10.37
CA VAL A 91 -7.33 -3.60 9.04
C VAL A 91 -8.86 -3.66 9.14
N GLY A 92 -9.40 -4.57 9.97
CA GLY A 92 -10.83 -4.70 10.20
C GLY A 92 -11.45 -3.41 10.76
N ALA A 93 -10.80 -2.77 11.72
CA ALA A 93 -11.24 -1.48 12.26
C ALA A 93 -11.26 -0.38 11.19
N ALA A 94 -10.23 -0.29 10.36
CA ALA A 94 -10.19 0.66 9.24
C ALA A 94 -11.29 0.38 8.21
N LEU A 95 -11.45 -0.88 7.79
CA LEU A 95 -12.45 -1.27 6.80
C LEU A 95 -13.88 -1.06 7.30
N SER A 96 -14.17 -1.30 8.58
CA SER A 96 -15.51 -1.08 9.16
C SER A 96 -16.00 0.36 9.00
N VAL A 97 -15.09 1.31 8.88
CA VAL A 97 -15.38 2.74 8.66
C VAL A 97 -15.43 3.11 7.18
N LEU A 98 -14.55 2.51 6.37
CA LEU A 98 -14.42 2.85 4.95
C LEU A 98 -15.47 2.18 4.08
N LEU A 99 -15.95 0.99 4.45
CA LEU A 99 -16.93 0.22 3.69
C LEU A 99 -18.33 0.78 3.87
N LYS A 100 -18.64 1.84 3.13
CA LYS A 100 -19.99 2.39 3.00
C LYS A 100 -20.71 1.74 1.82
N PRO A 101 -22.05 1.81 1.75
CA PRO A 101 -22.80 1.34 0.58
C PRO A 101 -22.23 1.92 -0.71
N GLY A 102 -21.91 1.04 -1.67
CA GLY A 102 -21.32 1.41 -2.96
C GLY A 102 -19.80 1.40 -3.01
N VAL A 103 -19.08 1.38 -1.89
CA VAL A 103 -17.62 1.24 -1.87
C VAL A 103 -17.22 -0.20 -2.15
N LYS A 104 -16.37 -0.40 -3.14
CA LYS A 104 -15.83 -1.72 -3.50
C LYS A 104 -14.48 -1.96 -2.83
N THR A 105 -14.18 -3.21 -2.47
CA THR A 105 -12.92 -3.57 -1.82
C THR A 105 -12.21 -4.67 -2.58
N VAL A 106 -10.89 -4.58 -2.63
CA VAL A 106 -10.01 -5.60 -3.19
C VAL A 106 -8.81 -5.84 -2.29
N SER A 107 -8.42 -7.10 -2.17
CA SER A 107 -7.17 -7.51 -1.51
C SER A 107 -6.13 -7.82 -2.59
N ILE A 108 -4.93 -7.26 -2.47
CA ILE A 108 -3.87 -7.33 -3.47
C ILE A 108 -2.62 -7.94 -2.84
N ALA A 109 -2.11 -9.02 -3.44
CA ALA A 109 -0.87 -9.62 -2.96
C ALA A 109 0.34 -8.70 -3.26
N PRO A 110 1.30 -8.56 -2.32
CA PRO A 110 2.50 -7.73 -2.52
C PRO A 110 3.21 -8.00 -3.84
N ILE A 111 3.33 -9.26 -4.21
CA ILE A 111 4.00 -9.64 -5.47
C ILE A 111 3.33 -9.07 -6.72
N GLN A 112 2.02 -8.84 -6.69
CA GLN A 112 1.26 -8.32 -7.83
C GLN A 112 1.59 -6.86 -8.08
N TRP A 113 1.42 -5.99 -7.08
CA TRP A 113 1.67 -4.57 -7.24
C TRP A 113 3.16 -4.26 -7.37
N GLN A 114 4.03 -5.00 -6.65
CA GLN A 114 5.48 -4.82 -6.76
C GLN A 114 5.99 -5.19 -8.15
N ALA A 115 5.54 -6.31 -8.73
CA ALA A 115 5.90 -6.69 -10.10
C ALA A 115 5.37 -5.69 -11.13
N PHE A 116 4.19 -5.12 -10.89
CA PHE A 116 3.55 -4.15 -11.78
C PHE A 116 4.36 -2.85 -11.93
N ILE A 117 4.96 -2.36 -10.85
CA ILE A 117 5.86 -1.19 -10.88
C ILE A 117 7.32 -1.56 -11.21
N GLY A 118 7.58 -2.79 -11.66
CA GLY A 118 8.94 -3.25 -12.01
C GLY A 118 9.83 -3.59 -10.80
N ASN A 119 9.30 -3.57 -9.58
CA ASN A 119 10.04 -3.85 -8.35
C ASN A 119 9.91 -5.33 -7.93
N LYS A 120 10.40 -6.24 -8.78
CA LYS A 120 10.35 -7.69 -8.55
C LYS A 120 11.20 -8.12 -7.36
N ASN A 121 10.90 -9.30 -6.81
CA ASN A 121 11.72 -9.91 -5.76
C ASN A 121 13.17 -10.08 -6.21
N PRO A 122 14.15 -9.79 -5.33
CA PRO A 122 15.56 -9.99 -5.62
C PRO A 122 15.86 -11.45 -5.95
N THR A 123 16.70 -11.66 -6.94
CA THR A 123 17.20 -12.96 -7.38
C THR A 123 18.50 -13.34 -6.67
N LYS A 124 18.96 -14.57 -6.89
CA LYS A 124 20.31 -14.97 -6.45
C LYS A 124 21.41 -14.14 -7.12
N ALA A 125 21.19 -13.73 -8.39
CA ALA A 125 22.14 -12.88 -9.11
C ALA A 125 22.24 -11.48 -8.49
N ASP A 126 21.13 -10.90 -8.07
CA ASP A 126 21.11 -9.60 -7.37
C ASP A 126 21.87 -9.67 -6.05
N LYS A 127 21.72 -10.77 -5.32
CA LYS A 127 22.48 -10.99 -4.08
C LYS A 127 23.99 -11.09 -4.35
N LEU A 128 24.39 -11.86 -5.36
CA LEU A 128 25.81 -11.99 -5.73
C LEU A 128 26.39 -10.67 -6.22
N ALA A 129 25.62 -9.87 -6.95
CA ALA A 129 26.05 -8.54 -7.36
C ALA A 129 26.28 -7.63 -6.15
N LEU A 130 25.37 -7.64 -5.17
CA LEU A 130 25.52 -6.89 -3.92
C LEU A 130 26.71 -7.37 -3.07
N GLU A 131 26.97 -8.67 -3.03
CA GLU A 131 28.14 -9.23 -2.32
C GLU A 131 29.47 -8.81 -2.97
N LYS A 132 29.49 -8.62 -4.30
CA LYS A 132 30.65 -8.07 -5.02
C LYS A 132 30.81 -6.56 -4.81
N GLU A 133 29.70 -5.82 -4.79
CA GLU A 133 29.69 -4.37 -4.58
C GLU A 133 30.14 -4.01 -3.16
N ILE A 134 29.66 -4.71 -2.15
CA ILE A 134 29.95 -4.46 -0.74
C ILE A 134 30.39 -5.79 -0.08
N PRO A 135 31.64 -6.19 -0.19
CA PRO A 135 32.10 -7.46 0.36
C PRO A 135 32.18 -7.49 1.90
N GLY A 136 32.21 -8.69 2.47
CA GLY A 136 32.53 -8.90 3.89
C GLY A 136 31.39 -8.65 4.86
N LYS A 137 30.14 -8.50 4.39
CA LYS A 137 28.97 -8.37 5.26
C LYS A 137 28.31 -9.73 5.57
N SER A 138 27.50 -9.76 6.62
CA SER A 138 26.76 -10.97 6.99
C SER A 138 25.59 -11.22 6.02
N VAL A 139 25.13 -12.49 5.94
CA VAL A 139 23.95 -12.87 5.15
C VAL A 139 22.70 -12.07 5.58
N THR A 140 22.55 -11.81 6.87
CA THR A 140 21.44 -11.03 7.42
C THR A 140 21.53 -9.58 6.95
N TRP A 141 22.73 -9.00 6.91
CA TRP A 141 22.93 -7.65 6.40
C TRP A 141 22.53 -7.54 4.92
N TYR A 142 22.98 -8.48 4.07
CA TYR A 142 22.60 -8.45 2.64
C TYR A 142 21.09 -8.58 2.42
N LYS A 143 20.41 -9.41 3.22
CA LYS A 143 18.93 -9.48 3.17
C LYS A 143 18.27 -8.16 3.54
N GLY A 144 18.78 -7.50 4.57
CA GLY A 144 18.30 -6.19 5.00
C GLY A 144 18.51 -5.13 3.92
N GLU A 145 19.72 -5.06 3.36
CA GLU A 145 20.09 -4.10 2.31
C GLU A 145 19.25 -4.28 1.03
N MET A 146 19.06 -5.52 0.57
CA MET A 146 18.20 -5.79 -0.57
C MET A 146 16.74 -5.36 -0.30
N ARG A 147 16.25 -5.55 0.93
CA ARG A 147 14.92 -5.05 1.33
C ARG A 147 14.86 -3.52 1.29
N ASN A 148 15.88 -2.84 1.82
CA ASN A 148 15.96 -1.38 1.81
C ASN A 148 16.01 -0.84 0.39
N ARG A 149 16.84 -1.41 -0.48
CA ARG A 149 16.91 -1.03 -1.91
C ARG A 149 15.57 -1.22 -2.63
N ARG A 150 14.81 -2.27 -2.31
CA ARG A 150 13.47 -2.47 -2.86
C ARG A 150 12.49 -1.39 -2.40
N LYS A 151 12.53 -1.03 -1.12
CA LYS A 151 11.70 0.05 -0.59
C LYS A 151 12.04 1.38 -1.25
N GLN A 152 13.32 1.67 -1.40
CA GLN A 152 13.77 2.86 -2.10
C GLN A 152 13.27 2.89 -3.55
N LYS A 153 13.38 1.77 -4.29
CA LYS A 153 12.87 1.68 -5.66
C LYS A 153 11.37 1.97 -5.76
N THR A 154 10.57 1.57 -4.77
CA THR A 154 9.14 1.90 -4.74
C THR A 154 8.94 3.41 -4.61
N MET A 155 9.61 4.07 -3.67
CA MET A 155 9.52 5.52 -3.49
C MET A 155 10.01 6.27 -4.71
N ASP A 156 11.17 5.88 -5.26
CA ASP A 156 11.74 6.48 -6.48
C ASP A 156 10.79 6.36 -7.67
N PHE A 157 10.10 5.22 -7.81
CA PHE A 157 9.11 5.04 -8.87
C PHE A 157 8.01 6.10 -8.80
N PHE A 158 7.42 6.32 -7.62
CA PHE A 158 6.35 7.30 -7.46
C PHE A 158 6.87 8.73 -7.57
N ASN A 159 8.01 9.04 -6.95
CA ASN A 159 8.61 10.37 -7.01
C ASN A 159 8.97 10.76 -8.46
N ASN A 160 9.55 9.85 -9.23
CA ASN A 160 9.92 10.10 -10.62
C ASN A 160 8.72 10.10 -11.58
N THR A 161 7.71 9.25 -11.34
CA THR A 161 6.58 9.08 -12.27
C THR A 161 5.52 10.16 -12.07
N PHE A 162 5.29 10.57 -10.82
CA PHE A 162 4.17 11.44 -10.45
C PHE A 162 4.61 12.76 -9.82
N GLY A 163 5.92 12.99 -9.64
CA GLY A 163 6.43 14.20 -9.00
C GLY A 163 6.07 14.29 -7.51
N THR A 164 5.93 13.13 -6.83
CA THR A 164 5.67 13.09 -5.39
C THR A 164 6.96 13.26 -4.59
N GLU A 165 6.86 13.54 -3.30
CA GLU A 165 7.98 13.63 -2.37
C GLU A 165 7.79 12.60 -1.24
N ILE A 166 7.71 11.32 -1.62
CA ILE A 166 7.51 10.22 -0.67
C ILE A 166 8.88 9.84 -0.08
N GLU A 167 9.00 9.96 1.24
CA GLU A 167 10.18 9.57 2.03
C GLU A 167 9.90 8.36 2.95
N ASP A 168 8.62 8.07 3.21
CA ASP A 168 8.20 6.95 4.05
C ASP A 168 7.86 5.74 3.18
N ASN A 169 8.47 4.61 3.50
CA ASN A 169 8.31 3.39 2.69
C ASN A 169 6.92 2.75 2.79
N ASP A 170 6.22 2.88 3.92
CA ASP A 170 4.86 2.35 4.07
C ASP A 170 3.89 3.20 3.24
N VAL A 171 4.14 4.52 3.12
CA VAL A 171 3.42 5.39 2.19
C VAL A 171 3.69 4.99 0.74
N GLY A 172 4.94 4.66 0.40
CA GLY A 172 5.31 4.13 -0.91
C GLY A 172 4.57 2.84 -1.24
N ASP A 173 4.49 1.91 -0.28
CA ASP A 173 3.77 0.65 -0.43
C ASP A 173 2.25 0.89 -0.60
N ALA A 174 1.65 1.80 0.18
CA ALA A 174 0.25 2.20 0.00
C ALA A 174 -0.02 2.82 -1.38
N CYS A 175 0.92 3.61 -1.92
CA CYS A 175 0.84 4.13 -3.29
C CYS A 175 0.91 3.00 -4.34
N GLY A 176 1.76 1.99 -4.13
CA GLY A 176 1.85 0.81 -4.99
C GLY A 176 0.55 0.03 -5.06
N ILE A 177 -0.07 -0.20 -3.90
CA ILE A 177 -1.37 -0.86 -3.78
C ILE A 177 -2.46 -0.06 -4.50
N ALA A 178 -2.53 1.26 -4.25
CA ALA A 178 -3.51 2.14 -4.86
C ALA A 178 -3.36 2.20 -6.38
N TYR A 179 -2.14 2.36 -6.88
CA TYR A 179 -1.84 2.45 -8.31
C TYR A 179 -2.19 1.16 -9.06
N TYR A 180 -1.80 0.01 -8.51
CA TYR A 180 -2.16 -1.28 -9.08
C TYR A 180 -3.68 -1.48 -9.15
N ALA A 181 -4.39 -1.16 -8.07
CA ALA A 181 -5.84 -1.26 -8.03
C ALA A 181 -6.48 -0.29 -9.02
N TYR A 182 -6.03 0.95 -9.07
CA TYR A 182 -6.51 1.95 -10.02
C TYR A 182 -6.44 1.44 -11.45
N LYS A 183 -5.27 0.97 -11.88
CA LYS A 183 -5.05 0.46 -13.24
C LYS A 183 -5.85 -0.80 -13.58
N ASN A 184 -6.10 -1.65 -12.60
CA ASN A 184 -6.77 -2.93 -12.86
C ASN A 184 -8.27 -2.95 -12.58
N MET A 185 -8.80 -1.99 -11.81
CA MET A 185 -10.22 -1.95 -11.43
C MET A 185 -11.01 -0.85 -12.13
N THR A 186 -10.37 0.26 -12.50
CA THR A 186 -11.07 1.41 -13.07
C THR A 186 -10.91 1.52 -14.59
N GLU A 187 -9.92 0.85 -15.17
CA GLU A 187 -9.64 0.87 -16.61
C GLU A 187 -10.23 -0.35 -17.38
N ARG A 188 -11.00 -1.23 -16.70
CA ARG A 188 -11.68 -2.38 -17.33
C ARG A 188 -13.12 -2.08 -17.69
#